data_41ae6962e47887df981953e0de7fa37e
#
_entry.id   41ae6962e47887df981953e0de7fa37e
#
_cell.length_a   1.000
_cell.length_b   1.000
_cell.length_c   1.000
_cell.angle_alpha   90.00
_cell.angle_beta   90.00
_cell.angle_gamma   90.00
#
_symmetry.space_group_name_H-M   'P 1'
#
loop_
_entity.id
_entity.type
_entity.pdbx_description
1 polymer ?
#
loop_
_entity_poly.entity_id
_entity_poly.type
_entity_poly.pdbx_seq_one_letter_code
_entity_poly.pdbx_strand_id
1 'polypeptide(L)'
;MNTKTENTYELRRSIGMVFQQPNPFRKSIRDNITFAPKRHGITDRDELDRMVEESLRGAALWDEVKDKLDKSAYALSGGQQQRLCIARTLALNPDVILFDEPCSALDPISTLAIEDLMSSIVTDRAIVIVTHNMEQASRVSNRTAFFYMGDMVEYDETDEIFQRPKDKRLNDYLTGMFS
;
A
#
# COMPACT_ATOMS: atom_id res chain seq x y z
N MET A 1 18.61 -12.94 -2.52
CA MET A 1 18.56 -12.38 -3.89
C MET A 1 19.90 -11.70 -4.19
N ASN A 2 20.57 -12.07 -5.26
CA ASN A 2 21.88 -11.46 -5.61
C ASN A 2 21.62 -10.32 -6.60
N THR A 3 21.56 -9.09 -6.10
CA THR A 3 21.24 -7.87 -6.87
C THR A 3 22.23 -7.56 -8.02
N LYS A 4 23.33 -8.30 -8.12
CA LYS A 4 24.34 -8.12 -9.18
C LYS A 4 23.98 -8.83 -10.50
N THR A 5 23.02 -9.74 -10.50
CA THR A 5 22.63 -10.54 -11.67
C THR A 5 21.19 -10.31 -12.13
N GLU A 6 20.40 -9.65 -11.33
CA GLU A 6 18.99 -9.36 -11.63
C GLU A 6 18.84 -8.01 -12.34
N ASN A 7 17.95 -7.96 -13.34
CA ASN A 7 17.57 -6.70 -13.96
C ASN A 7 16.77 -5.85 -12.94
N THR A 8 17.43 -4.87 -12.33
CA THR A 8 16.82 -4.00 -11.31
C THR A 8 15.60 -3.24 -11.83
N TYR A 9 15.45 -3.08 -13.13
CA TYR A 9 14.29 -2.45 -13.74
C TYR A 9 13.06 -3.37 -13.67
N GLU A 10 13.22 -4.64 -14.01
CA GLU A 10 12.17 -5.65 -13.90
C GLU A 10 11.78 -5.89 -12.44
N LEU A 11 12.76 -5.97 -11.55
CA LEU A 11 12.49 -6.09 -10.11
C LEU A 11 11.64 -4.92 -9.57
N ARG A 12 11.95 -3.69 -9.97
CA ARG A 12 11.16 -2.51 -9.56
C ARG A 12 9.78 -2.44 -10.20
N ARG A 13 9.55 -3.15 -11.27
CA ARG A 13 8.23 -3.29 -11.89
C ARG A 13 7.35 -4.25 -11.09
N SER A 14 7.92 -5.36 -10.60
CA SER A 14 7.20 -6.37 -9.84
C SER A 14 6.97 -6.03 -8.36
N ILE A 15 7.63 -4.99 -7.84
CA ILE A 15 7.49 -4.55 -6.44
C ILE A 15 6.99 -3.10 -6.40
N GLY A 16 5.76 -2.92 -6.00
CA GLY A 16 5.16 -1.61 -5.75
C GLY A 16 5.46 -1.10 -4.34
N MET A 17 5.48 0.22 -4.15
CA MET A 17 5.63 0.84 -2.82
C MET A 17 4.66 2.01 -2.64
N VAL A 18 3.98 2.01 -1.51
CA VAL A 18 3.09 3.06 -1.05
C VAL A 18 3.69 3.66 0.22
N PHE A 19 3.97 4.96 0.18
CA PHE A 19 4.65 5.68 1.26
C PHE A 19 3.66 6.19 2.31
N GLN A 20 4.17 6.46 3.50
CA GLN A 20 3.44 6.99 4.64
C GLN A 20 2.69 8.30 4.30
N GLN A 21 3.38 9.24 3.65
CA GLN A 21 2.74 10.46 3.16
C GLN A 21 2.32 10.31 1.72
N PRO A 22 1.06 10.67 1.36
CA PRO A 22 0.64 10.70 -0.03
C PRO A 22 1.60 11.55 -0.87
N ASN A 23 2.07 10.99 -1.96
CA ASN A 23 3.03 11.65 -2.85
C ASN A 23 2.57 11.62 -4.33
N PRO A 24 1.38 12.11 -4.64
CA PRO A 24 0.93 12.17 -6.02
C PRO A 24 1.85 13.11 -6.83
N PHE A 25 2.04 12.79 -8.10
CA PHE A 25 2.75 13.71 -9.00
C PHE A 25 1.93 15.00 -9.19
N ARG A 26 2.63 16.12 -9.43
CA ARG A 26 1.99 17.41 -9.77
C ARG A 26 1.40 17.38 -11.18
N LYS A 27 0.45 16.48 -11.37
CA LYS A 27 -0.22 16.15 -12.62
C LYS A 27 -1.71 15.90 -12.36
N SER A 28 -2.46 15.59 -13.41
CA SER A 28 -3.85 15.17 -13.29
C SER A 28 -3.97 13.81 -12.60
N ILE A 29 -5.18 13.44 -12.16
CA ILE A 29 -5.50 12.12 -11.62
C ILE A 29 -5.14 11.05 -12.65
N ARG A 30 -5.60 11.22 -13.90
CA ARG A 30 -5.28 10.34 -15.04
C ARG A 30 -3.78 10.18 -15.25
N ASP A 31 -3.05 11.29 -15.31
CA ASP A 31 -1.61 11.25 -15.55
C ASP A 31 -0.80 10.63 -14.43
N ASN A 32 -1.29 10.65 -13.18
CA ASN A 32 -0.66 9.92 -12.09
C ASN A 32 -0.63 8.43 -12.37
N ILE A 33 -1.70 7.87 -12.89
CA ILE A 33 -1.84 6.44 -13.18
C ILE A 33 -1.10 6.07 -14.46
N THR A 34 -1.28 6.84 -15.53
CA THR A 34 -0.70 6.52 -16.84
C THR A 34 0.78 6.81 -16.96
N PHE A 35 1.40 7.47 -15.98
CA PHE A 35 2.81 7.86 -16.05
C PHE A 35 3.75 6.68 -16.20
N ALA A 36 3.62 5.67 -15.36
CA ALA A 36 4.48 4.49 -15.40
C ALA A 36 4.15 3.59 -16.62
N PRO A 37 2.89 3.21 -16.91
CA PRO A 37 2.53 2.48 -18.13
C PRO A 37 3.10 3.09 -19.40
N LYS A 38 2.98 4.41 -19.58
CA LYS A 38 3.56 5.11 -20.76
C LYS A 38 5.08 4.95 -20.83
N ARG A 39 5.79 4.97 -19.70
CA ARG A 39 7.24 4.76 -19.67
C ARG A 39 7.64 3.31 -19.95
N HIS A 40 6.72 2.37 -19.77
CA HIS A 40 6.85 0.97 -20.13
C HIS A 40 6.40 0.67 -21.57
N GLY A 41 6.13 1.71 -22.38
CA GLY A 41 5.84 1.58 -23.81
C GLY A 41 4.35 1.41 -24.14
N ILE A 42 3.45 1.49 -23.17
CA ILE A 42 2.00 1.47 -23.45
C ILE A 42 1.60 2.84 -23.98
N THR A 43 1.22 2.90 -25.25
CA THR A 43 0.87 4.15 -25.95
C THR A 43 -0.58 4.16 -26.44
N ASP A 44 -1.24 2.99 -26.48
CA ASP A 44 -2.61 2.87 -26.90
C ASP A 44 -3.54 3.60 -25.90
N ARG A 45 -4.42 4.45 -26.44
CA ARG A 45 -5.27 5.32 -25.61
C ARG A 45 -6.36 4.52 -24.91
N ASP A 46 -6.96 3.57 -25.59
CA ASP A 46 -8.06 2.78 -25.04
C ASP A 46 -7.56 1.83 -23.97
N GLU A 47 -6.34 1.32 -24.13
CA GLU A 47 -5.65 0.51 -23.12
C GLU A 47 -5.34 1.36 -21.87
N LEU A 48 -4.79 2.56 -22.05
CA LEU A 48 -4.50 3.47 -20.95
C LEU A 48 -5.77 3.89 -20.18
N ASP A 49 -6.87 4.13 -20.90
CA ASP A 49 -8.15 4.50 -20.28
C ASP A 49 -8.75 3.34 -19.48
N ARG A 50 -8.64 2.10 -19.96
CA ARG A 50 -8.99 0.90 -19.18
C ARG A 50 -8.13 0.75 -17.92
N MET A 51 -6.81 0.91 -18.06
CA MET A 51 -5.90 0.83 -16.90
C MET A 51 -6.22 1.89 -15.84
N VAL A 52 -6.61 3.11 -16.25
CA VAL A 52 -7.04 4.17 -15.34
C VAL A 52 -8.29 3.74 -14.57
N GLU A 53 -9.31 3.26 -15.27
CA GLU A 53 -10.54 2.81 -14.62
C GLU A 53 -10.30 1.63 -13.69
N GLU A 54 -9.62 0.58 -14.15
CA GLU A 54 -9.33 -0.62 -13.36
C GLU A 54 -8.51 -0.29 -12.10
N SER A 55 -7.47 0.53 -12.24
CA SER A 55 -6.64 0.94 -11.11
C SER A 55 -7.40 1.79 -10.09
N LEU A 56 -8.27 2.70 -10.56
CA LEU A 56 -9.08 3.53 -9.66
C LEU A 56 -10.20 2.72 -8.99
N ARG A 57 -10.78 1.73 -9.69
CA ARG A 57 -11.73 0.78 -9.08
C ARG A 57 -11.04 -0.09 -8.05
N GLY A 58 -9.87 -0.65 -8.39
CA GLY A 58 -9.05 -1.42 -7.48
C GLY A 58 -8.60 -0.64 -6.24
N ALA A 59 -8.55 0.70 -6.31
CA ALA A 59 -8.26 1.59 -5.18
C ALA A 59 -9.52 2.19 -4.52
N ALA A 60 -10.71 1.68 -4.83
CA ALA A 60 -12.01 2.18 -4.35
C ALA A 60 -12.16 3.72 -4.50
N LEU A 61 -11.64 4.28 -5.59
CA LEU A 61 -11.61 5.73 -5.83
C LEU A 61 -12.39 6.16 -7.08
N TRP A 62 -12.73 5.22 -7.98
CA TRP A 62 -13.33 5.50 -9.27
C TRP A 62 -14.58 6.38 -9.18
N ASP A 63 -15.54 5.99 -8.36
CA ASP A 63 -16.84 6.68 -8.29
C ASP A 63 -16.75 8.12 -7.76
N GLU A 64 -15.68 8.41 -7.01
CA GLU A 64 -15.43 9.74 -6.50
C GLU A 64 -14.72 10.67 -7.48
N VAL A 65 -14.05 10.10 -8.52
CA VAL A 65 -13.14 10.89 -9.39
C VAL A 65 -13.40 10.74 -10.88
N LYS A 66 -14.23 9.82 -11.33
CA LYS A 66 -14.48 9.51 -12.77
C LYS A 66 -14.84 10.74 -13.61
N ASP A 67 -15.55 11.72 -13.04
CA ASP A 67 -15.97 12.94 -13.74
C ASP A 67 -14.92 14.08 -13.66
N LYS A 68 -13.76 13.84 -13.03
CA LYS A 68 -12.72 14.85 -12.82
C LYS A 68 -11.30 14.33 -13.03
N LEU A 69 -11.11 13.31 -13.87
CA LEU A 69 -9.83 12.65 -14.10
C LEU A 69 -8.72 13.59 -14.57
N ASP A 70 -9.07 14.65 -15.29
CA ASP A 70 -8.13 15.65 -15.80
C ASP A 70 -7.84 16.80 -14.80
N LYS A 71 -8.47 16.77 -13.61
CA LYS A 71 -8.16 17.72 -12.54
C LYS A 71 -6.86 17.35 -11.83
N SER A 72 -6.25 18.35 -11.20
CA SER A 72 -5.04 18.16 -10.40
C SER A 72 -5.24 17.14 -9.29
N ALA A 73 -4.30 16.22 -9.12
CA ALA A 73 -4.29 15.27 -8.02
C ALA A 73 -4.22 15.94 -6.62
N TYR A 74 -3.66 17.13 -6.55
CA TYR A 74 -3.59 17.92 -5.31
C TYR A 74 -4.93 18.54 -4.88
N ALA A 75 -5.96 18.49 -5.74
CA ALA A 75 -7.32 18.91 -5.38
C ALA A 75 -8.09 17.83 -4.60
N LEU A 76 -7.51 16.65 -4.43
CA LEU A 76 -8.07 15.53 -3.67
C LEU A 76 -7.79 15.70 -2.16
N SER A 77 -8.67 15.13 -1.32
CA SER A 77 -8.40 15.00 0.13
C SER A 77 -7.20 14.08 0.40
N GLY A 78 -6.64 14.11 1.62
CA GLY A 78 -5.50 13.27 1.98
C GLY A 78 -5.77 11.78 1.75
N GLY A 79 -6.91 11.26 2.19
CA GLY A 79 -7.30 9.87 1.95
C GLY A 79 -7.50 9.53 0.48
N GLN A 80 -8.07 10.46 -0.31
CA GLN A 80 -8.17 10.29 -1.76
C GLN A 80 -6.81 10.31 -2.45
N GLN A 81 -5.88 11.17 -2.00
CA GLN A 81 -4.51 11.19 -2.53
C GLN A 81 -3.78 9.88 -2.21
N GLN A 82 -3.96 9.33 -1.01
CA GLN A 82 -3.36 8.04 -0.65
C GLN A 82 -3.92 6.91 -1.53
N ARG A 83 -5.25 6.84 -1.71
CA ARG A 83 -5.87 5.87 -2.63
C ARG A 83 -5.43 6.08 -4.08
N LEU A 84 -5.17 7.31 -4.51
CA LEU A 84 -4.59 7.57 -5.84
C LEU A 84 -3.14 7.03 -5.94
N CYS A 85 -2.33 7.15 -4.88
CA CYS A 85 -0.98 6.57 -4.85
C CYS A 85 -1.04 5.03 -4.91
N ILE A 86 -2.04 4.41 -4.27
CA ILE A 86 -2.29 2.96 -4.38
C ILE A 86 -2.71 2.61 -5.81
N ALA A 87 -3.68 3.34 -6.41
CA ALA A 87 -4.10 3.14 -7.80
C ALA A 87 -2.92 3.23 -8.78
N ARG A 88 -2.04 4.22 -8.60
CA ARG A 88 -0.80 4.37 -9.38
C ARG A 88 0.10 3.14 -9.27
N THR A 89 0.20 2.56 -8.08
CA THR A 89 0.98 1.34 -7.84
C THR A 89 0.35 0.13 -8.52
N LEU A 90 -0.98 -0.01 -8.43
CA LEU A 90 -1.75 -1.10 -9.05
C LEU A 90 -1.67 -1.08 -10.58
N ALA A 91 -1.51 0.09 -11.21
CA ALA A 91 -1.46 0.24 -12.67
C ALA A 91 -0.33 -0.58 -13.34
N LEU A 92 0.72 -0.95 -12.62
CA LEU A 92 1.78 -1.82 -13.12
C LEU A 92 1.56 -3.30 -12.79
N ASN A 93 0.45 -3.64 -12.14
CA ASN A 93 0.12 -4.99 -11.69
C ASN A 93 1.31 -5.70 -11.00
N PRO A 94 1.84 -5.13 -9.89
CA PRO A 94 2.99 -5.70 -9.21
C PRO A 94 2.63 -7.01 -8.48
N ASP A 95 3.62 -7.92 -8.35
CA ASP A 95 3.48 -9.17 -7.59
C ASP A 95 3.48 -8.93 -6.07
N VAL A 96 4.18 -7.87 -5.64
CA VAL A 96 4.32 -7.48 -4.23
C VAL A 96 4.04 -6.00 -4.06
N ILE A 97 3.30 -5.63 -3.01
CA ILE A 97 3.12 -4.23 -2.61
C ILE A 97 3.63 -4.03 -1.19
N LEU A 98 4.52 -3.07 -1.03
CA LEU A 98 5.04 -2.63 0.26
C LEU A 98 4.26 -1.37 0.70
N PHE A 99 3.66 -1.42 1.88
CA PHE A 99 2.99 -0.28 2.50
C PHE A 99 3.81 0.18 3.71
N ASP A 100 4.22 1.44 3.68
CA ASP A 100 4.95 2.06 4.79
C ASP A 100 4.00 3.01 5.53
N GLU A 101 3.48 2.59 6.68
CA GLU A 101 2.51 3.30 7.52
C GLU A 101 1.38 4.00 6.72
N PRO A 102 0.66 3.30 5.84
CA PRO A 102 -0.21 3.92 4.83
C PRO A 102 -1.39 4.72 5.40
N CYS A 103 -1.72 4.52 6.67
CA CYS A 103 -2.89 5.12 7.33
C CYS A 103 -2.54 6.11 8.44
N SER A 104 -1.25 6.33 8.76
CA SER A 104 -0.83 7.11 9.94
C SER A 104 -1.29 8.56 9.96
N ALA A 105 -1.57 9.17 8.81
CA ALA A 105 -2.01 10.56 8.67
C ALA A 105 -3.49 10.68 8.23
N LEU A 106 -4.27 9.59 8.31
CA LEU A 106 -5.63 9.54 7.81
C LEU A 106 -6.66 9.52 8.94
N ASP A 107 -7.85 10.00 8.62
CA ASP A 107 -9.01 9.86 9.48
C ASP A 107 -9.50 8.39 9.54
N PRO A 108 -10.30 8.01 10.56
CA PRO A 108 -10.73 6.61 10.72
C PRO A 108 -11.51 6.05 9.52
N ILE A 109 -12.31 6.85 8.83
CA ILE A 109 -13.10 6.39 7.67
C ILE A 109 -12.17 6.07 6.50
N SER A 110 -11.20 6.96 6.24
CA SER A 110 -10.17 6.75 5.21
C SER A 110 -9.28 5.56 5.54
N THR A 111 -8.98 5.34 6.83
CA THR A 111 -8.20 4.17 7.28
C THR A 111 -8.93 2.87 6.98
N LEU A 112 -10.20 2.75 7.36
CA LEU A 112 -11.01 1.57 7.07
C LEU A 112 -11.09 1.29 5.57
N ALA A 113 -11.29 2.33 4.75
CA ALA A 113 -11.34 2.17 3.30
C ALA A 113 -10.03 1.61 2.72
N ILE A 114 -8.87 1.94 3.30
CA ILE A 114 -7.57 1.38 2.88
C ILE A 114 -7.38 -0.05 3.41
N GLU A 115 -7.83 -0.36 4.62
CA GLU A 115 -7.79 -1.72 5.17
C GLU A 115 -8.67 -2.69 4.35
N ASP A 116 -9.90 -2.28 3.99
CA ASP A 116 -10.78 -3.03 3.10
C ASP A 116 -10.15 -3.24 1.72
N LEU A 117 -9.51 -2.19 1.20
CA LEU A 117 -8.78 -2.25 -0.05
C LEU A 117 -7.63 -3.28 0.01
N MET A 118 -6.79 -3.25 1.05
CA MET A 118 -5.71 -4.22 1.23
C MET A 118 -6.26 -5.66 1.27
N SER A 119 -7.37 -5.88 1.98
CA SER A 119 -8.03 -7.18 2.06
C SER A 119 -8.56 -7.65 0.69
N SER A 120 -8.98 -6.73 -0.18
CA SER A 120 -9.47 -7.08 -1.52
C SER A 120 -8.36 -7.45 -2.50
N ILE A 121 -7.19 -6.82 -2.39
CA ILE A 121 -6.09 -7.00 -3.35
C ILE A 121 -5.10 -8.10 -2.94
N VAL A 122 -5.14 -8.59 -1.70
CA VAL A 122 -4.23 -9.63 -1.19
C VAL A 122 -4.46 -11.01 -1.83
N THR A 123 -5.61 -11.23 -2.47
CA THR A 123 -5.94 -12.50 -3.12
C THR A 123 -5.01 -12.84 -4.28
N ASP A 124 -4.47 -11.83 -4.97
CA ASP A 124 -3.71 -11.98 -6.21
C ASP A 124 -2.24 -11.60 -6.07
N ARG A 125 -1.84 -11.05 -4.91
CA ARG A 125 -0.48 -10.52 -4.70
C ARG A 125 -0.06 -10.54 -3.24
N ALA A 126 1.24 -10.53 -2.99
CA ALA A 126 1.76 -10.43 -1.64
C ALA A 126 1.71 -8.96 -1.15
N ILE A 127 1.29 -8.77 0.11
CA ILE A 127 1.30 -7.46 0.77
C ILE A 127 2.23 -7.53 1.96
N VAL A 128 3.10 -6.54 2.08
CA VAL A 128 3.90 -6.30 3.28
C VAL A 128 3.56 -4.91 3.80
N ILE A 129 3.12 -4.82 5.04
CA ILE A 129 2.79 -3.56 5.70
C ILE A 129 3.73 -3.32 6.89
N VAL A 130 4.27 -2.12 6.98
CA VAL A 130 4.91 -1.60 8.19
C VAL A 130 3.92 -0.68 8.88
N THR A 131 3.64 -0.93 10.14
CA THR A 131 2.76 -0.10 10.95
C THR A 131 3.18 -0.16 12.42
N HIS A 132 2.98 0.95 13.14
CA HIS A 132 3.08 0.99 14.60
C HIS A 132 1.70 0.82 15.27
N ASN A 133 0.62 0.73 14.48
CA ASN A 133 -0.74 0.51 14.98
C ASN A 133 -1.02 -1.00 15.11
N MET A 134 -1.02 -1.49 16.35
CA MET A 134 -1.22 -2.91 16.66
C MET A 134 -2.61 -3.41 16.25
N GLU A 135 -3.64 -2.58 16.42
CA GLU A 135 -4.98 -2.94 16.01
C GLU A 135 -5.08 -3.12 14.49
N GLN A 136 -4.43 -2.23 13.72
CA GLN A 136 -4.35 -2.37 12.27
C GLN A 136 -3.61 -3.67 11.90
N ALA A 137 -2.43 -3.92 12.49
CA ALA A 137 -1.68 -5.14 12.22
C ALA A 137 -2.52 -6.39 12.48
N SER A 138 -3.26 -6.43 13.60
CA SER A 138 -4.11 -7.58 13.95
C SER A 138 -5.28 -7.80 12.99
N ARG A 139 -5.82 -6.72 12.38
CA ARG A 139 -6.96 -6.83 11.45
C ARG A 139 -6.56 -7.23 10.04
N VAL A 140 -5.40 -6.74 9.54
CA VAL A 140 -5.08 -6.83 8.11
C VAL A 140 -4.02 -7.88 7.77
N SER A 141 -3.30 -8.45 8.76
CA SER A 141 -2.20 -9.36 8.47
C SER A 141 -2.51 -10.81 8.85
N ASN A 142 -1.98 -11.74 8.06
CA ASN A 142 -2.00 -13.17 8.37
C ASN A 142 -0.81 -13.55 9.26
N ARG A 143 0.35 -12.91 9.03
CA ARG A 143 1.57 -13.11 9.78
C ARG A 143 2.14 -11.78 10.22
N THR A 144 2.68 -11.72 11.43
CA THR A 144 3.25 -10.51 12.00
C THR A 144 4.69 -10.74 12.46
N ALA A 145 5.57 -9.80 12.11
CA ALA A 145 6.93 -9.74 12.61
C ALA A 145 7.07 -8.54 13.56
N PHE A 146 7.51 -8.78 14.77
CA PHE A 146 7.81 -7.71 15.72
C PHE A 146 9.31 -7.38 15.72
N PHE A 147 9.60 -6.11 15.45
CA PHE A 147 10.97 -5.58 15.47
C PHE A 147 11.16 -4.67 16.68
N TYR A 148 12.30 -4.83 17.36
CA TYR A 148 12.70 -3.97 18.44
C TYR A 148 14.19 -3.63 18.33
N MET A 149 14.54 -2.34 18.31
CA MET A 149 15.93 -1.84 18.22
C MET A 149 16.72 -2.41 17.01
N GLY A 150 16.03 -2.71 15.91
CA GLY A 150 16.64 -3.26 14.68
C GLY A 150 16.67 -4.78 14.60
N ASP A 151 16.37 -5.48 15.68
CA ASP A 151 16.30 -6.94 15.72
C ASP A 151 14.87 -7.44 15.48
N MET A 152 14.71 -8.49 14.69
CA MET A 152 13.45 -9.23 14.59
C MET A 152 13.33 -10.12 15.83
N VAL A 153 12.42 -9.73 16.73
CA VAL A 153 12.25 -10.37 18.05
C VAL A 153 11.37 -11.60 17.94
N GLU A 154 10.26 -11.49 17.21
CA GLU A 154 9.31 -12.57 17.05
C GLU A 154 8.65 -12.48 15.67
N TYR A 155 8.35 -13.65 15.07
CA TYR A 155 7.64 -13.77 13.81
C TYR A 155 6.77 -15.04 13.82
N ASP A 156 5.44 -14.88 13.73
CA ASP A 156 4.50 -15.99 13.75
C ASP A 156 3.19 -15.62 13.06
N GLU A 157 2.20 -16.51 13.10
CA GLU A 157 0.81 -16.18 12.76
C GLU A 157 0.33 -15.01 13.63
N THR A 158 -0.44 -14.11 13.06
CA THR A 158 -0.87 -12.88 13.73
C THR A 158 -1.58 -13.17 15.06
N ASP A 159 -2.47 -14.16 15.10
CA ASP A 159 -3.17 -14.55 16.33
C ASP A 159 -2.21 -15.00 17.43
N GLU A 160 -1.14 -15.74 17.11
CA GLU A 160 -0.14 -16.17 18.09
C GLU A 160 0.65 -14.96 18.63
N ILE A 161 1.05 -14.03 17.76
CA ILE A 161 1.76 -12.79 18.14
C ILE A 161 0.95 -11.96 19.15
N PHE A 162 -0.34 -11.82 18.92
CA PHE A 162 -1.20 -10.94 19.74
C PHE A 162 -1.79 -11.62 20.97
N GLN A 163 -2.07 -12.92 20.91
CA GLN A 163 -2.73 -13.65 22.00
C GLN A 163 -1.75 -14.41 22.91
N ARG A 164 -0.59 -14.81 22.38
CA ARG A 164 0.39 -15.67 23.07
C ARG A 164 1.83 -15.24 22.78
N PRO A 165 2.19 -13.98 23.05
CA PRO A 165 3.57 -13.51 22.84
C PRO A 165 4.56 -14.35 23.65
N LYS A 166 5.64 -14.81 23.00
CA LYS A 166 6.67 -15.66 23.61
C LYS A 166 7.81 -14.84 24.22
N ASP A 167 8.12 -13.68 23.60
CA ASP A 167 9.17 -12.76 24.07
C ASP A 167 8.58 -11.71 25.01
N LYS A 168 9.26 -11.46 26.13
CA LYS A 168 8.85 -10.48 27.12
C LYS A 168 8.73 -9.07 26.52
N ARG A 169 9.63 -8.68 25.62
CA ARG A 169 9.62 -7.35 24.98
C ARG A 169 8.34 -7.13 24.16
N LEU A 170 7.89 -8.17 23.47
CA LEU A 170 6.61 -8.10 22.74
C LEU A 170 5.44 -8.00 23.72
N ASN A 171 5.43 -8.81 24.77
CA ASN A 171 4.37 -8.75 25.78
C ASN A 171 4.30 -7.37 26.46
N ASP A 172 5.44 -6.81 26.85
CA ASP A 172 5.53 -5.48 27.47
C ASP A 172 5.06 -4.39 26.48
N TYR A 173 5.34 -4.55 25.18
CA TYR A 173 4.85 -3.65 24.13
C TYR A 173 3.33 -3.72 23.99
N LEU A 174 2.75 -4.90 23.89
CA LEU A 174 1.31 -5.10 23.72
C LEU A 174 0.50 -4.63 24.94
N THR A 175 1.07 -4.75 26.14
CA THR A 175 0.44 -4.34 27.41
C THR A 175 0.69 -2.88 27.80
N GLY A 176 1.49 -2.15 27.02
CA GLY A 176 1.85 -0.77 27.32
C GLY A 176 2.81 -0.61 28.51
N MET A 177 3.48 -1.68 28.92
CA MET A 177 4.41 -1.69 30.05
C MET A 177 5.86 -1.37 29.66
N PHE A 178 6.08 -0.63 28.59
CA PHE A 178 7.42 -0.16 28.25
C PHE A 178 7.93 0.84 29.29
N SER A 179 8.97 0.45 29.98
CA SER A 179 9.76 1.31 30.87
C SER A 179 11.21 1.37 30.37
#